data_704fb222b01bac028b9ff69e1ddc89b1
#
_entry.id   704fb222b01bac028b9ff69e1ddc89b1
#
_cell.length_a   1.000
_cell.length_b   1.000
_cell.length_c   1.000
_cell.angle_alpha   90.00
_cell.angle_beta   90.00
_cell.angle_gamma   90.00
#
_symmetry.space_group_name_H-M   'P 1'
#
loop_
_entity.id
_entity.type
_entity.pdbx_description
1 polymer ?
#
loop_
_entity_poly.entity_id
_entity_poly.type
_entity_poly.pdbx_seq_one_letter_code
_entity_poly.pdbx_strand_id
1 'polypeptide(L)'
;MNPVKTLENHGQAIWLDFVARGFVAKGDLKALIDTDGVKGVTSNPSIFEKAIGSSDEYDGAIGKALQKGDRPVADRFEALAVEDIQNAADVLRPVYDALNGDDGFVSLEVSPYLANDTKGTVAEAERLWKDVDRENLMVKVPATPEGLPAIEHLIGE
;
A
#
# COMPACT_ATOMS: atom_id res chain seq x y z
N MET A 1 8.01 -3.31 29.22
CA MET A 1 8.72 -3.56 27.92
C MET A 1 7.68 -4.09 26.96
N ASN A 2 7.57 -3.51 25.76
CA ASN A 2 6.61 -3.99 24.73
C ASN A 2 7.18 -5.23 24.06
N PRO A 3 6.54 -6.43 24.17
CA PRO A 3 7.06 -7.65 23.60
C PRO A 3 7.11 -7.64 22.06
N VAL A 4 6.21 -6.91 21.42
CA VAL A 4 6.19 -6.77 19.96
C VAL A 4 7.46 -6.04 19.49
N LYS A 5 7.79 -4.92 20.14
CA LYS A 5 9.00 -4.15 19.84
C LYS A 5 10.29 -4.92 20.12
N THR A 6 10.29 -5.87 21.06
CA THR A 6 11.49 -6.67 21.35
C THR A 6 11.83 -7.67 20.24
N LEU A 7 10.94 -7.96 19.29
CA LEU A 7 11.20 -8.82 18.15
C LEU A 7 12.31 -8.24 17.24
N GLU A 8 12.50 -6.93 17.25
CA GLU A 8 13.61 -6.28 16.54
C GLU A 8 14.98 -6.82 16.99
N ASN A 9 15.14 -7.16 18.27
CA ASN A 9 16.37 -7.74 18.80
C ASN A 9 16.68 -9.14 18.23
N HIS A 10 15.70 -9.74 17.57
CA HIS A 10 15.81 -11.04 16.91
C HIS A 10 15.81 -10.92 15.37
N GLY A 11 16.00 -9.71 14.84
CA GLY A 11 16.02 -9.45 13.41
C GLY A 11 14.64 -9.56 12.75
N GLN A 12 13.54 -9.41 13.52
CA GLN A 12 12.18 -9.46 13.00
C GLN A 12 11.57 -8.06 12.92
N ALA A 13 11.05 -7.71 11.75
CA ALA A 13 10.25 -6.51 11.55
C ALA A 13 8.75 -6.85 11.63
N ILE A 14 7.96 -6.01 12.26
CA ILE A 14 6.52 -6.16 12.36
C ILE A 14 5.86 -5.25 11.33
N TRP A 15 5.03 -5.85 10.49
CA TRP A 15 4.22 -5.15 9.50
C TRP A 15 2.74 -5.31 9.83
N LEU A 16 1.97 -4.24 9.60
CA LEU A 16 0.53 -4.21 9.82
C LEU A 16 -0.20 -4.58 8.51
N ASP A 17 -1.03 -5.63 8.56
CA ASP A 17 -1.88 -6.02 7.42
C ASP A 17 -3.23 -5.29 7.47
N PHE A 18 -3.16 -3.97 7.38
CA PHE A 18 -4.34 -3.09 7.43
C PHE A 18 -3.97 -1.68 6.96
N VAL A 19 -4.87 -1.05 6.20
CA VAL A 19 -4.84 0.38 5.88
C VAL A 19 -6.27 0.91 5.78
N ALA A 20 -6.50 2.10 6.33
CA ALA A 20 -7.74 2.84 6.16
C ALA A 20 -7.45 4.32 6.33
N ARG A 21 -8.18 5.17 5.60
CA ARG A 21 -7.98 6.62 5.58
C ARG A 21 -8.03 7.24 6.97
N GLY A 22 -9.08 6.94 7.73
CA GLY A 22 -9.26 7.47 9.07
C GLY A 22 -8.21 6.99 10.05
N PHE A 23 -7.75 5.76 9.94
CA PHE A 23 -6.69 5.20 10.77
C PHE A 23 -5.36 5.97 10.58
N VAL A 24 -5.02 6.29 9.33
CA VAL A 24 -3.84 7.09 9.02
C VAL A 24 -4.03 8.54 9.47
N ALA A 25 -5.18 9.16 9.13
CA ALA A 25 -5.46 10.57 9.41
C ALA A 25 -5.57 10.89 10.91
N LYS A 26 -6.08 9.96 11.73
CA LYS A 26 -6.19 10.12 13.20
C LYS A 26 -4.86 9.92 13.91
N GLY A 27 -3.83 9.43 13.22
CA GLY A 27 -2.50 9.19 13.77
C GLY A 27 -2.34 7.80 14.41
N ASP A 28 -3.30 6.90 14.24
CA ASP A 28 -3.25 5.54 14.83
C ASP A 28 -2.09 4.73 14.27
N LEU A 29 -1.82 4.84 12.95
CA LEU A 29 -0.63 4.21 12.35
C LEU A 29 0.65 4.75 12.98
N LYS A 30 0.76 6.07 13.14
CA LYS A 30 1.93 6.68 13.79
C LYS A 30 2.09 6.20 15.24
N ALA A 31 0.99 6.09 15.99
CA ALA A 31 1.04 5.57 17.34
C ALA A 31 1.61 4.14 17.39
N LEU A 32 1.20 3.24 16.49
CA LEU A 32 1.75 1.87 16.40
C LEU A 32 3.24 1.86 16.03
N ILE A 33 3.68 2.76 15.14
CA ILE A 33 5.11 2.91 14.83
C ILE A 33 5.88 3.30 16.10
N ASP A 34 5.41 4.30 16.82
CA ASP A 34 6.12 4.84 18.01
C ASP A 34 6.11 3.86 19.18
N THR A 35 4.98 3.17 19.45
CA THR A 35 4.79 2.33 20.65
C THR A 35 5.15 0.87 20.43
N ASP A 36 4.84 0.31 19.26
CA ASP A 36 4.95 -1.12 18.96
C ASP A 36 6.07 -1.46 17.98
N GLY A 37 6.66 -0.43 17.36
CA GLY A 37 7.77 -0.61 16.41
C GLY A 37 7.31 -1.17 15.06
N VAL A 38 6.07 -0.88 14.64
CA VAL A 38 5.60 -1.23 13.29
C VAL A 38 6.50 -0.55 12.25
N LYS A 39 6.97 -1.33 11.28
CA LYS A 39 7.93 -0.88 10.25
C LYS A 39 7.38 -0.94 8.84
N GLY A 40 6.20 -1.47 8.64
CA GLY A 40 5.59 -1.52 7.33
C GLY A 40 4.09 -1.77 7.37
N VAL A 41 3.47 -1.57 6.23
CA VAL A 41 2.03 -1.77 6.03
C VAL A 41 1.81 -2.60 4.77
N THR A 42 0.99 -3.65 4.86
CA THR A 42 0.49 -4.35 3.69
C THR A 42 -0.93 -3.95 3.39
N SER A 43 -1.25 -3.92 2.12
CA SER A 43 -2.61 -3.74 1.63
C SER A 43 -2.98 -4.83 0.62
N ASN A 44 -4.25 -5.00 0.39
CA ASN A 44 -4.81 -5.81 -0.67
C ASN A 44 -6.24 -5.31 -1.03
N PRO A 45 -6.82 -5.77 -2.16
CA PRO A 45 -8.16 -5.31 -2.56
C PRO A 45 -9.24 -5.51 -1.50
N SER A 46 -9.20 -6.59 -0.71
CA SER A 46 -10.19 -6.86 0.33
C SER A 46 -10.08 -5.92 1.53
N ILE A 47 -8.87 -5.45 1.85
CA ILE A 47 -8.66 -4.43 2.89
C ILE A 47 -9.31 -3.12 2.44
N PHE A 48 -9.06 -2.67 1.21
CA PHE A 48 -9.65 -1.45 0.66
C PHE A 48 -11.18 -1.56 0.49
N GLU A 49 -11.68 -2.72 0.02
CA GLU A 49 -13.13 -2.96 -0.08
C GLU A 49 -13.82 -2.75 1.28
N LYS A 50 -13.27 -3.32 2.33
CA LYS A 50 -13.81 -3.15 3.69
C LYS A 50 -13.68 -1.72 4.17
N ALA A 51 -12.50 -1.09 4.01
CA ALA A 51 -12.27 0.27 4.46
C ALA A 51 -13.20 1.27 3.78
N ILE A 52 -13.34 1.19 2.45
CA ILE A 52 -14.18 2.11 1.67
C ILE A 52 -15.68 1.80 1.88
N GLY A 53 -16.06 0.52 1.90
CA GLY A 53 -17.47 0.12 1.96
C GLY A 53 -18.11 0.20 3.34
N SER A 54 -17.32 0.28 4.43
CA SER A 54 -17.84 0.29 5.80
C SER A 54 -17.67 1.62 6.54
N SER A 55 -17.19 2.67 5.88
CA SER A 55 -16.89 3.95 6.51
C SER A 55 -17.39 5.13 5.66
N ASP A 56 -17.95 6.14 6.30
CA ASP A 56 -18.33 7.43 5.72
C ASP A 56 -17.11 8.35 5.47
N GLU A 57 -15.94 7.98 5.93
CA GLU A 57 -14.69 8.74 5.76
C GLU A 57 -14.29 8.92 4.29
N TYR A 58 -14.83 8.09 3.39
CA TYR A 58 -14.59 8.16 1.94
C TYR A 58 -15.64 8.97 1.17
N ASP A 59 -16.79 9.29 1.77
CA ASP A 59 -17.92 9.94 1.09
C ASP A 59 -17.52 11.24 0.40
N GLY A 60 -16.72 12.06 1.09
CA GLY A 60 -16.22 13.32 0.53
C GLY A 60 -15.32 13.13 -0.68
N ALA A 61 -14.45 12.11 -0.66
CA ALA A 61 -13.55 11.81 -1.77
C ALA A 61 -14.31 11.17 -2.94
N ILE A 62 -15.25 10.27 -2.65
CA ILE A 62 -16.16 9.68 -3.64
C ILE A 62 -16.99 10.78 -4.31
N GLY A 63 -17.58 11.70 -3.54
CA GLY A 63 -18.34 12.85 -4.07
C GLY A 63 -17.52 13.71 -5.02
N LYS A 64 -16.25 14.00 -4.68
CA LYS A 64 -15.33 14.73 -5.56
C LYS A 64 -14.99 13.93 -6.82
N ALA A 65 -14.79 12.61 -6.70
CA ALA A 65 -14.50 11.75 -7.84
C ALA A 65 -15.67 11.67 -8.82
N LEU A 66 -16.91 11.68 -8.31
CA LEU A 66 -18.12 11.70 -9.13
C LEU A 66 -18.28 13.00 -9.93
N GLN A 67 -17.85 14.14 -9.38
CA GLN A 67 -17.89 15.45 -10.06
C GLN A 67 -16.87 15.56 -11.21
N LYS A 68 -15.82 14.74 -11.23
CA LYS A 68 -14.78 14.74 -12.27
C LYS A 68 -15.16 14.03 -13.57
N GLY A 69 -16.43 13.69 -13.75
CA GLY A 69 -16.97 13.06 -14.95
C GLY A 69 -17.16 11.55 -14.79
N ASP A 70 -17.65 10.93 -15.86
CA ASP A 70 -17.93 9.49 -15.86
C ASP A 70 -16.66 8.69 -16.09
N ARG A 71 -16.16 8.04 -15.03
CA ARG A 71 -15.03 7.12 -15.05
C ARG A 71 -15.47 5.75 -14.56
N PRO A 72 -14.84 4.66 -15.02
CA PRO A 72 -15.07 3.33 -14.48
C PRO A 72 -14.97 3.30 -12.95
N VAL A 73 -15.76 2.46 -12.31
CA VAL A 73 -15.73 2.30 -10.85
C VAL A 73 -14.34 1.85 -10.37
N ALA A 74 -13.69 0.97 -11.14
CA ALA A 74 -12.34 0.51 -10.84
C ALA A 74 -11.32 1.65 -10.78
N ASP A 75 -11.35 2.60 -11.71
CA ASP A 75 -10.44 3.76 -11.73
C ASP A 75 -10.67 4.68 -10.51
N ARG A 76 -11.92 4.81 -10.09
CA ARG A 76 -12.26 5.60 -8.89
C ARG A 76 -11.78 4.92 -7.61
N PHE A 77 -11.98 3.61 -7.53
CA PHE A 77 -11.49 2.80 -6.42
C PHE A 77 -9.96 2.88 -6.32
N GLU A 78 -9.27 2.70 -7.44
CA GLU A 78 -7.81 2.77 -7.50
C GLU A 78 -7.29 4.15 -7.08
N ALA A 79 -7.93 5.22 -7.52
CA ALA A 79 -7.53 6.58 -7.13
C ALA A 79 -7.63 6.81 -5.60
N LEU A 80 -8.63 6.22 -4.94
CA LEU A 80 -8.76 6.26 -3.48
C LEU A 80 -7.67 5.43 -2.80
N ALA A 81 -7.39 4.24 -3.33
CA ALA A 81 -6.35 3.36 -2.81
C ALA A 81 -4.97 4.00 -2.95
N VAL A 82 -4.65 4.60 -4.10
CA VAL A 82 -3.39 5.32 -4.32
C VAL A 82 -3.21 6.45 -3.32
N GLU A 83 -4.25 7.28 -3.09
CA GLU A 83 -4.19 8.36 -2.10
C GLU A 83 -3.94 7.84 -0.67
N ASP A 84 -4.59 6.74 -0.28
CA ASP A 84 -4.40 6.16 1.04
C ASP A 84 -3.01 5.52 1.21
N ILE A 85 -2.47 4.91 0.16
CA ILE A 85 -1.09 4.39 0.14
C ILE A 85 -0.07 5.52 0.22
N GLN A 86 -0.28 6.63 -0.50
CA GLN A 86 0.57 7.82 -0.39
C GLN A 86 0.61 8.34 1.05
N ASN A 87 -0.56 8.50 1.69
CA ASN A 87 -0.65 8.97 3.06
C ASN A 87 0.02 8.01 4.05
N ALA A 88 -0.14 6.70 3.90
CA ALA A 88 0.53 5.72 4.75
C ALA A 88 2.06 5.70 4.53
N ALA A 89 2.51 5.82 3.27
CA ALA A 89 3.92 5.92 2.92
C ALA A 89 4.57 7.16 3.53
N ASP A 90 3.88 8.31 3.51
CA ASP A 90 4.37 9.54 4.12
C ASP A 90 4.51 9.41 5.65
N VAL A 91 3.60 8.68 6.32
CA VAL A 91 3.72 8.39 7.77
C VAL A 91 4.88 7.44 8.08
N LEU A 92 5.17 6.48 7.19
CA LEU A 92 6.29 5.54 7.33
C LEU A 92 7.63 6.08 6.81
N ARG A 93 7.63 7.19 6.07
CA ARG A 93 8.85 7.79 5.51
C ARG A 93 9.97 8.03 6.54
N PRO A 94 9.68 8.52 7.76
CA PRO A 94 10.74 8.66 8.79
C PRO A 94 11.38 7.33 9.20
N VAL A 95 10.62 6.22 9.18
CA VAL A 95 11.16 4.88 9.47
C VAL A 95 12.09 4.44 8.35
N TYR A 96 11.66 4.62 7.09
CA TYR A 96 12.44 4.31 5.89
C TYR A 96 13.78 5.06 5.88
N ASP A 97 13.73 6.37 6.12
CA ASP A 97 14.93 7.20 6.14
C ASP A 97 15.88 6.83 7.30
N ALA A 98 15.34 6.55 8.49
CA ALA A 98 16.16 6.16 9.66
C ALA A 98 16.84 4.80 9.49
N LEU A 99 16.27 3.91 8.67
CA LEU A 99 16.79 2.58 8.37
C LEU A 99 17.53 2.51 7.03
N ASN A 100 17.78 3.66 6.38
CA ASN A 100 18.46 3.76 5.09
C ASN A 100 17.82 2.89 3.99
N GLY A 101 16.52 2.73 4.00
CA GLY A 101 15.78 1.96 3.03
C GLY A 101 15.68 0.45 3.31
N ASP A 102 16.16 -0.02 4.47
CA ASP A 102 16.06 -1.45 4.82
C ASP A 102 14.65 -1.86 5.26
N ASP A 103 13.80 -0.90 5.69
CA ASP A 103 12.40 -1.11 6.05
C ASP A 103 11.61 0.23 5.97
N GLY A 104 10.39 0.28 6.42
CA GLY A 104 9.55 1.50 6.35
C GLY A 104 8.66 1.56 5.10
N PHE A 105 8.31 0.40 4.54
CA PHE A 105 7.57 0.30 3.30
C PHE A 105 6.06 0.20 3.48
N VAL A 106 5.34 0.58 2.43
CA VAL A 106 3.93 0.28 2.23
C VAL A 106 3.77 -0.51 0.93
N SER A 107 2.92 -1.54 0.92
CA SER A 107 2.67 -2.29 -0.30
C SER A 107 1.31 -1.98 -0.94
N LEU A 108 1.27 -2.00 -2.28
CA LEU A 108 0.07 -1.95 -3.11
C LEU A 108 0.10 -3.11 -4.11
N GLU A 109 -1.04 -3.74 -4.36
CA GLU A 109 -1.13 -4.87 -5.30
C GLU A 109 -1.60 -4.40 -6.68
N VAL A 110 -1.06 -5.05 -7.73
CA VAL A 110 -1.65 -4.99 -9.08
C VAL A 110 -3.02 -5.67 -9.10
N SER A 111 -3.83 -5.39 -10.11
CA SER A 111 -5.13 -6.03 -10.28
C SER A 111 -5.03 -7.56 -10.29
N PRO A 112 -5.85 -8.29 -9.52
CA PRO A 112 -5.85 -9.75 -9.53
C PRO A 112 -6.26 -10.34 -10.90
N TYR A 113 -6.94 -9.57 -11.75
CA TYR A 113 -7.30 -9.99 -13.11
C TYR A 113 -6.08 -10.16 -14.03
N LEU A 114 -4.93 -9.60 -13.66
CA LEU A 114 -3.68 -9.71 -14.40
C LEU A 114 -2.81 -10.90 -13.97
N ALA A 115 -3.28 -11.73 -13.04
CA ALA A 115 -2.51 -12.85 -12.50
C ALA A 115 -1.93 -13.81 -13.55
N ASN A 116 -2.56 -13.91 -14.73
CA ASN A 116 -2.12 -14.74 -15.85
C ASN A 116 -1.70 -13.91 -17.08
N ASP A 117 -1.37 -12.64 -16.89
CA ASP A 117 -0.91 -11.72 -17.95
C ASP A 117 0.38 -11.01 -17.53
N THR A 118 1.52 -11.55 -17.93
CA THR A 118 2.84 -10.99 -17.62
C THR A 118 2.98 -9.53 -18.06
N LYS A 119 2.59 -9.22 -19.30
CA LYS A 119 2.75 -7.87 -19.87
C LYS A 119 1.83 -6.85 -19.19
N GLY A 120 0.59 -7.23 -18.96
CA GLY A 120 -0.37 -6.40 -18.22
C GLY A 120 0.09 -6.14 -16.80
N THR A 121 0.61 -7.16 -16.11
CA THR A 121 1.15 -7.05 -14.77
C THR A 121 2.34 -6.07 -14.69
N VAL A 122 3.31 -6.17 -15.61
CA VAL A 122 4.45 -5.23 -15.68
C VAL A 122 3.95 -3.81 -15.89
N ALA A 123 3.13 -3.60 -16.93
CA ALA A 123 2.64 -2.26 -17.26
C ALA A 123 1.85 -1.61 -16.11
N GLU A 124 1.03 -2.39 -15.39
CA GLU A 124 0.28 -1.89 -14.26
C GLU A 124 1.17 -1.61 -13.05
N ALA A 125 2.13 -2.48 -12.76
CA ALA A 125 3.08 -2.26 -11.66
C ALA A 125 3.89 -0.98 -11.86
N GLU A 126 4.44 -0.75 -13.06
CA GLU A 126 5.16 0.47 -13.41
C GLU A 126 4.28 1.73 -13.32
N ARG A 127 3.02 1.62 -13.73
CA ARG A 127 2.05 2.70 -13.64
C ARG A 127 1.73 3.04 -12.18
N LEU A 128 1.41 2.04 -11.35
CA LEU A 128 1.13 2.23 -9.92
C LEU A 128 2.33 2.81 -9.20
N TRP A 129 3.55 2.37 -9.53
CA TRP A 129 4.78 2.94 -8.99
C TRP A 129 4.88 4.44 -9.26
N LYS A 130 4.60 4.86 -10.49
CA LYS A 130 4.60 6.27 -10.89
C LYS A 130 3.47 7.07 -10.24
N ASP A 131 2.27 6.47 -10.17
CA ASP A 131 1.08 7.14 -9.63
C ASP A 131 1.20 7.37 -8.11
N VAL A 132 1.79 6.43 -7.38
CA VAL A 132 2.04 6.60 -5.94
C VAL A 132 3.19 7.56 -5.69
N ASP A 133 4.25 7.53 -6.49
CA ASP A 133 5.40 8.45 -6.41
C ASP A 133 5.99 8.54 -4.99
N ARG A 134 6.30 7.39 -4.40
CA ARG A 134 6.92 7.27 -3.07
C ARG A 134 8.00 6.18 -3.11
N GLU A 135 9.23 6.52 -2.72
CA GLU A 135 10.38 5.61 -2.72
C GLU A 135 10.18 4.38 -1.80
N ASN A 136 9.36 4.52 -0.76
CA ASN A 136 9.04 3.44 0.17
C ASN A 136 7.75 2.68 -0.20
N LEU A 137 7.42 2.62 -1.50
CA LEU A 137 6.40 1.73 -2.03
C LEU A 137 6.99 0.36 -2.38
N MET A 138 6.23 -0.69 -2.17
CA MET A 138 6.43 -2.01 -2.75
C MET A 138 5.20 -2.39 -3.57
N VAL A 139 5.37 -2.71 -4.86
CA VAL A 139 4.27 -3.22 -5.67
C VAL A 139 4.23 -4.75 -5.57
N LYS A 140 3.12 -5.29 -5.09
CA LYS A 140 2.91 -6.75 -4.96
C LYS A 140 2.39 -7.31 -6.27
N VAL A 141 2.99 -8.41 -6.70
CA VAL A 141 2.68 -9.13 -7.94
C VAL A 141 2.35 -10.58 -7.63
N PRO A 142 1.29 -11.18 -8.22
CA PRO A 142 0.97 -12.59 -8.06
C PRO A 142 2.12 -13.48 -8.54
N ALA A 143 2.55 -14.46 -7.73
CA ALA A 143 3.61 -15.41 -8.09
C ALA A 143 3.06 -16.63 -8.87
N THR A 144 2.25 -16.35 -9.90
CA THR A 144 1.80 -17.33 -10.90
C THR A 144 2.93 -17.65 -11.88
N PRO A 145 2.83 -18.71 -12.70
CA PRO A 145 3.81 -18.96 -13.76
C PRO A 145 4.02 -17.75 -14.68
N GLU A 146 2.96 -17.00 -15.00
CA GLU A 146 3.00 -15.76 -15.79
C GLU A 146 3.51 -14.57 -14.98
N GLY A 147 3.34 -14.58 -13.67
CA GLY A 147 3.83 -13.53 -12.77
C GLY A 147 5.35 -13.60 -12.52
N LEU A 148 5.97 -14.79 -12.59
CA LEU A 148 7.41 -14.94 -12.34
C LEU A 148 8.28 -14.09 -13.29
N PRO A 149 8.04 -14.06 -14.62
CA PRO A 149 8.78 -13.17 -15.50
C PRO A 149 8.52 -11.68 -15.23
N ALA A 150 7.31 -11.33 -14.75
CA ALA A 150 7.02 -9.95 -14.36
C ALA A 150 7.83 -9.54 -13.11
N ILE A 151 7.93 -10.43 -12.11
CA ILE A 151 8.74 -10.20 -10.90
C ILE A 151 10.22 -10.03 -11.27
N GLU A 152 10.76 -10.91 -12.12
CA GLU A 152 12.15 -10.82 -12.59
C GLU A 152 12.44 -9.47 -13.25
N HIS A 153 11.55 -9.02 -14.15
CA HIS A 153 11.67 -7.73 -14.82
C HIS A 153 11.63 -6.56 -13.82
N LEU A 154 10.61 -6.53 -12.96
CA LEU A 154 10.39 -5.41 -12.04
C LEU A 154 11.46 -5.27 -10.93
N ILE A 155 12.12 -6.37 -10.54
CA ILE A 155 13.26 -6.32 -9.62
C ILE A 155 14.50 -5.76 -10.30
N GLY A 156 14.60 -5.91 -11.62
CA GLY A 156 15.73 -5.43 -12.41
C GLY A 156 15.71 -3.93 -12.72
N GLU A 157 14.54 -3.28 -12.54
CA GLU A 157 14.35 -1.83 -12.81
C GLU A 157 14.47 -0.99 -11.54
#